data_7d7534123fa788ca92e1840bd3c363d6
#
_entry.id   7d7534123fa788ca92e1840bd3c363d6
#
_cell.length_a   1.000
_cell.length_b   1.000
_cell.length_c   1.000
_cell.angle_alpha   90.00
_cell.angle_beta   90.00
_cell.angle_gamma   90.00
#
_symmetry.space_group_name_H-M   'P 1'
#
loop_
_entity.id
_entity.type
_entity.pdbx_description
1 polymer ?
#
loop_
_entity_poly.entity_id
_entity_poly.type
_entity_poly.pdbx_seq_one_letter_code
_entity_poly.pdbx_strand_id
1 'polypeptide(L)'
;QTYYRTNFLKSFGKAEYIPYGLQAIVTAGYTWSEFMNKPYIGLSLIGSRNFKNIGFFLLDAQFGAHISNSLDQGVLNMNLAYLTNIYKKERYRFRYLGKLSYTTGINRFTNDMLYLGEDYGFVGIKDKAFYGQERLFAEFNVISYTPWYIFGFRFAVFGFVSSGMLAMKSTPVFKGDLITSVGLGVYTQNDFLAFDSFQVRVAYFPVTPGGVSSFGISLSSIGFLNQANFLNTKPSTVEYR
;
A
#
# COMPACT_ATOMS: atom_id res chain seq x y z
N GLN A 1 16.83 -15.70 7.92
CA GLN A 1 15.69 -14.77 8.01
C GLN A 1 15.26 -14.67 9.47
N THR A 2 15.13 -13.45 9.97
CA THR A 2 14.63 -13.16 11.31
C THR A 2 13.18 -12.71 11.18
N TYR A 3 12.32 -13.10 12.11
CA TYR A 3 10.92 -12.72 12.12
C TYR A 3 10.56 -11.99 13.40
N TYR A 4 9.76 -10.94 13.27
CA TYR A 4 9.14 -10.26 14.40
C TYR A 4 7.76 -10.86 14.64
N ARG A 5 7.55 -11.38 15.84
CA ARG A 5 6.24 -11.91 16.25
C ARG A 5 5.35 -10.77 16.71
N THR A 6 4.21 -10.62 16.09
CA THR A 6 3.16 -9.67 16.47
C THR A 6 1.80 -10.35 16.53
N ASN A 7 0.81 -9.67 17.05
CA ASN A 7 -0.58 -10.10 17.07
C ASN A 7 -1.45 -8.92 16.60
N PHE A 8 -2.68 -9.18 16.16
CA PHE A 8 -3.61 -8.13 15.74
C PHE A 8 -3.10 -7.27 14.56
N LEU A 9 -2.52 -7.90 13.57
CA LEU A 9 -2.18 -7.26 12.30
C LEU A 9 -3.20 -7.63 11.23
N LYS A 10 -3.31 -8.93 10.94
CA LYS A 10 -4.31 -9.53 10.04
C LYS A 10 -5.32 -10.37 10.81
N SER A 11 -4.98 -10.82 12.01
CA SER A 11 -5.77 -11.72 12.84
C SER A 11 -6.15 -11.09 14.16
N PHE A 12 -7.17 -11.63 14.80
CA PHE A 12 -7.67 -11.21 16.11
C PHE A 12 -6.96 -11.95 17.26
N GLY A 13 -5.64 -11.77 17.36
CA GLY A 13 -4.83 -12.27 18.47
C GLY A 13 -4.05 -13.55 18.18
N LYS A 14 -4.18 -14.13 16.99
CA LYS A 14 -3.25 -15.19 16.54
C LYS A 14 -1.84 -14.59 16.37
N ALA A 15 -0.82 -15.39 16.62
CA ALA A 15 0.55 -14.94 16.39
C ALA A 15 0.82 -14.84 14.89
N GLU A 16 1.36 -13.71 14.50
CA GLU A 16 1.75 -13.40 13.14
C GLU A 16 3.24 -13.11 13.09
N TYR A 17 3.89 -13.58 12.05
CA TYR A 17 5.32 -13.40 11.87
C TYR A 17 5.57 -12.47 10.71
N ILE A 18 6.15 -11.31 11.01
CA ILE A 18 6.53 -10.31 10.00
C ILE A 18 8.02 -10.47 9.74
N PRO A 19 8.47 -10.57 8.49
CA PRO A 19 9.89 -10.57 8.17
C PRO A 19 10.59 -9.34 8.76
N TYR A 20 11.75 -9.55 9.37
CA TYR A 20 12.51 -8.53 10.08
C TYR A 20 13.94 -8.47 9.54
N GLY A 21 14.42 -7.26 9.26
CA GLY A 21 15.76 -7.03 8.76
C GLY A 21 15.82 -6.19 7.50
N LEU A 22 16.93 -6.26 6.80
CA LEU A 22 17.20 -5.57 5.55
C LEU A 22 17.50 -6.62 4.46
N GLN A 23 16.85 -6.48 3.32
CA GLN A 23 17.11 -7.26 2.12
C GLN A 23 17.39 -6.31 0.96
N ALA A 24 18.48 -6.56 0.24
CA ALA A 24 18.81 -5.89 -1.01
C ALA A 24 18.79 -6.92 -2.16
N ILE A 25 18.11 -6.60 -3.23
CA ILE A 25 18.01 -7.42 -4.42
C ILE A 25 18.46 -6.57 -5.60
N VAL A 26 19.47 -7.07 -6.31
CA VAL A 26 19.90 -6.49 -7.59
C VAL A 26 19.43 -7.41 -8.71
N THR A 27 18.73 -6.83 -9.67
CA THR A 27 18.25 -7.53 -10.88
C THR A 27 19.01 -6.97 -12.08
N ALA A 28 19.65 -7.82 -12.85
CA ALA A 28 20.24 -7.48 -14.13
C ALA A 28 19.70 -8.42 -15.19
N GLY A 29 19.40 -7.90 -16.36
CA GLY A 29 18.80 -8.67 -17.43
C GLY A 29 18.85 -7.96 -18.77
N TYR A 30 18.27 -8.58 -19.76
CA TYR A 30 18.10 -8.02 -21.09
C TYR A 30 16.66 -8.22 -21.55
N THR A 31 15.99 -7.16 -21.93
CA THR A 31 14.63 -7.23 -22.45
C THR A 31 14.69 -7.37 -23.96
N TRP A 32 14.09 -8.44 -24.45
CA TRP A 32 13.86 -8.69 -25.87
C TRP A 32 12.38 -8.58 -26.18
N SER A 33 12.01 -7.59 -26.95
CA SER A 33 10.63 -7.43 -27.43
C SER A 33 10.63 -6.79 -28.82
N GLU A 34 9.49 -6.80 -29.48
CA GLU A 34 9.30 -6.15 -30.78
C GLU A 34 9.64 -4.64 -30.73
N PHE A 35 9.40 -4.00 -29.59
CA PHE A 35 9.55 -2.55 -29.42
C PHE A 35 10.77 -2.14 -28.61
N MET A 36 11.45 -3.08 -27.94
CA MET A 36 12.54 -2.73 -27.04
C MET A 36 13.55 -3.87 -26.88
N ASN A 37 14.79 -3.61 -27.29
CA ASN A 37 15.93 -4.51 -27.13
C ASN A 37 17.01 -3.78 -26.33
N LYS A 38 16.93 -3.84 -24.98
CA LYS A 38 17.80 -3.06 -24.08
C LYS A 38 18.16 -3.83 -22.82
N PRO A 39 19.38 -3.63 -22.27
CA PRO A 39 19.73 -4.12 -20.95
C PRO A 39 18.88 -3.43 -19.88
N TYR A 40 18.56 -4.17 -18.85
CA TYR A 40 17.80 -3.74 -17.67
C TYR A 40 18.63 -3.87 -16.42
N ILE A 41 18.52 -2.89 -15.52
CA ILE A 41 19.04 -2.95 -14.17
C ILE A 41 17.95 -2.56 -13.19
N GLY A 42 17.86 -3.28 -12.08
CA GLY A 42 16.94 -3.01 -10.99
C GLY A 42 17.61 -3.16 -9.63
N LEU A 43 17.18 -2.35 -8.68
CA LEU A 43 17.56 -2.42 -7.27
C LEU A 43 16.29 -2.37 -6.43
N SER A 44 16.14 -3.34 -5.54
CA SER A 44 15.06 -3.36 -4.54
C SER A 44 15.66 -3.46 -3.15
N LEU A 45 15.30 -2.54 -2.28
CA LEU A 45 15.69 -2.46 -0.88
C LEU A 45 14.45 -2.60 -0.02
N ILE A 46 14.33 -3.71 0.69
CA ILE A 46 13.22 -3.96 1.61
C ILE A 46 13.78 -4.01 3.02
N GLY A 47 13.35 -3.11 3.87
CA GLY A 47 13.80 -3.00 5.25
C GLY A 47 12.64 -2.99 6.22
N SER A 48 12.77 -3.70 7.32
CA SER A 48 11.80 -3.65 8.40
C SER A 48 12.48 -3.63 9.76
N ARG A 49 11.97 -2.80 10.65
CA ARG A 49 12.51 -2.66 12.00
C ARG A 49 11.41 -2.38 13.02
N ASN A 50 11.49 -3.06 14.13
CA ASN A 50 10.67 -2.75 15.30
C ASN A 50 11.45 -1.92 16.30
N PHE A 51 10.91 -0.76 16.64
CA PHE A 51 11.41 0.08 17.74
C PHE A 51 10.51 -0.15 18.96
N LYS A 52 11.08 -0.71 20.01
CA LYS A 52 10.35 -1.24 21.19
C LYS A 52 9.24 -0.32 21.74
N ASN A 53 9.46 0.98 21.74
CA ASN A 53 8.52 1.96 22.31
C ASN A 53 7.66 2.69 21.27
N ILE A 54 8.06 2.64 20.00
CA ILE A 54 7.44 3.42 18.92
C ILE A 54 6.55 2.53 18.06
N GLY A 55 7.04 1.35 17.69
CA GLY A 55 6.33 0.42 16.81
C GLY A 55 7.20 -0.10 15.66
N PHE A 56 6.56 -0.62 14.66
CA PHE A 56 7.15 -1.32 13.53
C PHE A 56 7.12 -0.45 12.27
N PHE A 57 8.26 -0.36 11.60
CA PHE A 57 8.43 0.31 10.32
C PHE A 57 8.77 -0.70 9.23
N LEU A 58 8.17 -0.52 8.08
CA LEU A 58 8.48 -1.26 6.85
C LEU A 58 8.77 -0.24 5.75
N LEU A 59 9.93 -0.36 5.14
CA LEU A 59 10.35 0.40 3.96
C LEU A 59 10.53 -0.55 2.79
N ASP A 60 9.96 -0.21 1.64
CA ASP A 60 10.19 -0.88 0.36
C ASP A 60 10.53 0.19 -0.67
N ALA A 61 11.79 0.23 -1.11
CA ALA A 61 12.29 1.15 -2.12
C ALA A 61 12.80 0.36 -3.32
N GLN A 62 12.25 0.65 -4.49
CA GLN A 62 12.55 -0.05 -5.71
C GLN A 62 12.89 0.94 -6.81
N PHE A 63 13.99 0.68 -7.48
CA PHE A 63 14.40 1.41 -8.67
C PHE A 63 14.67 0.41 -9.80
N GLY A 64 14.22 0.70 -10.99
CA GLY A 64 14.53 -0.12 -12.16
C GLY A 64 14.50 0.72 -13.42
N ALA A 65 15.41 0.45 -14.35
CA ALA A 65 15.45 1.15 -15.62
C ALA A 65 16.12 0.30 -16.71
N HIS A 66 15.77 0.59 -17.95
CA HIS A 66 16.51 0.12 -19.11
C HIS A 66 17.65 1.10 -19.42
N ILE A 67 18.77 0.57 -19.90
CA ILE A 67 19.97 1.34 -20.21
C ILE A 67 20.07 1.50 -21.72
N SER A 68 20.19 2.74 -22.17
CA SER A 68 20.50 3.12 -23.55
C SER A 68 21.57 4.20 -23.48
N ASN A 69 21.50 5.22 -24.30
CA ASN A 69 22.31 6.45 -24.12
C ASN A 69 21.94 7.22 -22.85
N SER A 70 20.79 6.92 -22.27
CA SER A 70 20.29 7.44 -20.98
C SER A 70 19.49 6.34 -20.28
N LEU A 71 19.05 6.60 -19.03
CA LEU A 71 18.08 5.76 -18.35
C LEU A 71 16.72 5.91 -19.05
N ASP A 72 16.16 4.79 -19.48
CA ASP A 72 14.96 4.72 -20.29
C ASP A 72 13.92 3.81 -19.63
N GLN A 73 12.65 4.15 -19.72
CA GLN A 73 11.54 3.43 -19.09
C GLN A 73 11.79 3.16 -17.59
N GLY A 74 12.42 4.12 -16.91
CA GLY A 74 12.76 3.98 -15.51
C GLY A 74 11.54 4.14 -14.58
N VAL A 75 11.64 3.51 -13.41
CA VAL A 75 10.64 3.55 -12.34
C VAL A 75 11.34 3.71 -11.01
N LEU A 76 10.83 4.59 -10.17
CA LEU A 76 11.17 4.69 -8.76
C LEU A 76 9.89 4.52 -7.94
N ASN A 77 9.85 3.48 -7.12
CA ASN A 77 8.79 3.22 -6.15
C ASN A 77 9.35 3.31 -4.73
N MET A 78 8.68 4.04 -3.85
CA MET A 78 9.02 4.14 -2.43
C MET A 78 7.76 3.95 -1.61
N ASN A 79 7.74 2.93 -0.75
CA ASN A 79 6.63 2.62 0.14
C ASN A 79 7.13 2.57 1.58
N LEU A 80 6.46 3.30 2.45
CA LEU A 80 6.70 3.30 3.88
C LEU A 80 5.40 2.90 4.58
N ALA A 81 5.46 1.90 5.45
CA ALA A 81 4.38 1.58 6.36
C ALA A 81 4.86 1.67 7.80
N TYR A 82 4.01 2.23 8.63
CA TYR A 82 4.23 2.38 10.06
C TYR A 82 3.08 1.77 10.83
N LEU A 83 3.39 0.99 11.83
CA LEU A 83 2.42 0.29 12.66
C LEU A 83 2.79 0.47 14.13
N THR A 84 1.91 1.08 14.92
CA THR A 84 2.16 1.25 16.36
C THR A 84 2.16 -0.07 17.12
N ASN A 85 2.73 -0.07 18.31
CA ASN A 85 2.45 -1.10 19.30
C ASN A 85 0.96 -1.12 19.65
N ILE A 86 0.47 -2.26 20.16
CA ILE A 86 -0.91 -2.37 20.62
C ILE A 86 -1.09 -1.58 21.90
N TYR A 87 -2.00 -0.63 21.86
CA TYR A 87 -2.47 0.06 23.04
C TYR A 87 -3.71 -0.63 23.58
N LYS A 88 -3.67 -1.06 24.85
CA LYS A 88 -4.78 -1.74 25.52
C LYS A 88 -5.52 -0.74 26.44
N LYS A 89 -6.82 -0.65 26.27
CA LYS A 89 -7.69 0.10 27.17
C LYS A 89 -8.90 -0.78 27.50
N GLU A 90 -8.99 -1.23 28.73
CA GLU A 90 -10.01 -2.19 29.20
C GLU A 90 -10.04 -3.46 28.34
N ARG A 91 -11.16 -3.70 27.66
CA ARG A 91 -11.38 -4.85 26.75
C ARG A 91 -11.01 -4.57 25.31
N TYR A 92 -10.76 -3.28 24.95
CA TYR A 92 -10.44 -2.84 23.60
C TYR A 92 -8.93 -2.79 23.38
N ARG A 93 -8.53 -3.00 22.14
CA ARG A 93 -7.14 -2.88 21.72
C ARG A 93 -7.07 -1.96 20.53
N PHE A 94 -6.24 -0.95 20.63
CA PHE A 94 -6.08 0.05 19.59
C PHE A 94 -4.74 -0.09 18.90
N ARG A 95 -4.75 0.23 17.61
CA ARG A 95 -3.55 0.28 16.77
C ARG A 95 -3.72 1.38 15.74
N TYR A 96 -2.64 2.08 15.47
CA TYR A 96 -2.57 3.06 14.40
C TYR A 96 -1.69 2.51 13.29
N LEU A 97 -2.09 2.77 12.04
CA LEU A 97 -1.40 2.36 10.84
C LEU A 97 -1.27 3.56 9.92
N GLY A 98 -0.03 3.88 9.53
CA GLY A 98 0.28 4.87 8.50
C GLY A 98 0.88 4.22 7.28
N LYS A 99 0.52 4.69 6.09
CA LYS A 99 1.13 4.30 4.82
C LYS A 99 1.48 5.55 4.04
N LEU A 100 2.64 5.52 3.39
CA LEU A 100 3.07 6.54 2.44
C LEU A 100 3.65 5.82 1.23
N SER A 101 3.21 6.20 0.04
CA SER A 101 3.69 5.63 -1.21
C SER A 101 3.99 6.75 -2.20
N TYR A 102 5.14 6.66 -2.83
CA TYR A 102 5.55 7.55 -3.91
C TYR A 102 6.00 6.74 -5.11
N THR A 103 5.48 7.07 -6.28
CA THR A 103 5.87 6.44 -7.55
C THR A 103 6.12 7.51 -8.58
N THR A 104 7.26 7.42 -9.28
CA THR A 104 7.57 8.30 -10.41
C THR A 104 8.24 7.53 -11.55
N GLY A 105 7.99 7.99 -12.76
CA GLY A 105 8.57 7.47 -13.98
C GLY A 105 9.74 8.31 -14.48
N ILE A 106 10.77 7.65 -15.04
CA ILE A 106 11.93 8.30 -15.63
C ILE A 106 11.96 7.93 -17.13
N ASN A 107 11.83 8.93 -17.99
CA ASN A 107 11.83 8.76 -19.46
C ASN A 107 10.86 7.66 -19.92
N ARG A 108 9.64 7.69 -19.39
CA ARG A 108 8.57 6.76 -19.78
C ARG A 108 7.82 7.27 -21.00
N PHE A 109 7.11 6.37 -21.67
CA PHE A 109 6.22 6.75 -22.77
C PHE A 109 5.12 7.69 -22.26
N THR A 110 4.69 8.60 -23.10
CA THR A 110 3.67 9.61 -22.77
C THR A 110 2.35 8.97 -22.36
N ASN A 111 2.06 7.78 -22.86
CA ASN A 111 0.81 7.05 -22.58
C ASN A 111 0.90 6.16 -21.32
N ASP A 112 2.07 6.03 -20.71
CA ASP A 112 2.22 5.30 -19.45
C ASP A 112 1.73 6.18 -18.30
N MET A 113 0.60 5.82 -17.70
CA MET A 113 -0.04 6.59 -16.66
C MET A 113 -0.18 5.80 -15.37
N LEU A 114 0.02 6.48 -14.27
CA LEU A 114 -0.32 6.04 -12.92
C LEU A 114 -1.75 6.45 -12.59
N TYR A 115 -2.43 5.66 -11.79
CA TYR A 115 -3.81 5.89 -11.39
C TYR A 115 -3.95 5.88 -9.87
N LEU A 116 -4.99 6.53 -9.38
CA LEU A 116 -5.46 6.41 -8.00
C LEU A 116 -6.88 5.83 -8.02
N GLY A 117 -7.05 4.71 -7.31
CA GLY A 117 -8.32 3.98 -7.26
C GLY A 117 -8.42 3.10 -6.02
N GLU A 118 -9.28 2.08 -6.04
CA GLU A 118 -9.50 1.15 -4.93
C GLU A 118 -8.22 0.46 -4.45
N ASP A 119 -7.31 0.12 -5.36
CA ASP A 119 -6.02 -0.51 -5.06
C ASP A 119 -5.15 0.35 -4.14
N TYR A 120 -5.38 1.66 -4.14
CA TYR A 120 -4.71 2.66 -3.30
C TYR A 120 -5.59 3.16 -2.15
N GLY A 121 -6.65 2.41 -1.80
CA GLY A 121 -7.51 2.74 -0.66
C GLY A 121 -8.55 3.83 -0.93
N PHE A 122 -8.70 4.31 -2.16
CA PHE A 122 -9.79 5.19 -2.54
C PHE A 122 -11.03 4.37 -2.86
N VAL A 123 -11.80 4.12 -1.82
CA VAL A 123 -12.96 3.26 -1.80
C VAL A 123 -14.04 3.72 -2.79
N GLY A 124 -14.45 2.84 -3.70
CA GLY A 124 -15.53 3.13 -4.67
C GLY A 124 -15.09 3.87 -5.92
N ILE A 125 -13.79 4.23 -6.04
CA ILE A 125 -13.25 4.77 -7.29
C ILE A 125 -12.74 3.61 -8.15
N LYS A 126 -13.62 3.09 -9.00
CA LYS A 126 -13.32 1.95 -9.88
C LYS A 126 -12.69 2.36 -11.21
N ASP A 127 -12.95 3.57 -11.64
CA ASP A 127 -12.51 4.05 -12.94
C ASP A 127 -11.15 4.72 -12.86
N LYS A 128 -10.38 4.60 -13.94
CA LYS A 128 -9.10 5.31 -14.13
C LYS A 128 -9.33 6.81 -14.41
N ALA A 129 -10.24 7.43 -13.62
CA ALA A 129 -10.62 8.83 -13.78
C ALA A 129 -9.48 9.79 -13.42
N PHE A 130 -8.58 9.35 -12.53
CA PHE A 130 -7.43 10.13 -12.11
C PHE A 130 -6.16 9.47 -12.61
N TYR A 131 -5.38 10.22 -13.38
CA TYR A 131 -4.14 9.73 -13.96
C TYR A 131 -3.05 10.80 -13.92
N GLY A 132 -1.80 10.33 -13.86
CA GLY A 132 -0.62 11.18 -13.83
C GLY A 132 0.63 10.36 -14.11
N GLN A 133 1.79 10.99 -14.11
CA GLN A 133 3.08 10.34 -14.27
C GLN A 133 3.88 10.31 -12.97
N GLU A 134 3.43 11.05 -11.97
CA GLU A 134 3.90 10.99 -10.59
C GLU A 134 2.71 10.82 -9.66
N ARG A 135 2.88 9.98 -8.64
CA ARG A 135 1.85 9.69 -7.64
C ARG A 135 2.43 9.73 -6.25
N LEU A 136 1.79 10.48 -5.37
CA LEU A 136 2.00 10.46 -3.94
C LEU A 136 0.70 10.03 -3.26
N PHE A 137 0.77 9.06 -2.37
CA PHE A 137 -0.37 8.55 -1.62
C PHE A 137 -0.02 8.43 -0.15
N ALA A 138 -0.91 8.88 0.71
CA ALA A 138 -0.82 8.71 2.16
C ALA A 138 -2.14 8.19 2.73
N GLU A 139 -2.08 7.25 3.66
CA GLU A 139 -3.23 6.74 4.39
C GLU A 139 -2.91 6.62 5.88
N PHE A 140 -3.84 7.03 6.72
CA PHE A 140 -3.77 6.85 8.15
C PHE A 140 -5.05 6.15 8.65
N ASN A 141 -4.88 5.08 9.44
CA ASN A 141 -5.95 4.29 10.00
C ASN A 141 -5.86 4.25 11.52
N VAL A 142 -7.00 4.36 12.18
CA VAL A 142 -7.19 4.13 13.61
C VAL A 142 -8.05 2.88 13.78
N ILE A 143 -7.47 1.80 14.27
CA ILE A 143 -8.11 0.49 14.35
C ILE A 143 -8.42 0.18 15.83
N SER A 144 -9.67 -0.18 16.12
CA SER A 144 -10.13 -0.64 17.41
C SER A 144 -10.60 -2.09 17.32
N TYR A 145 -9.85 -3.01 17.88
CA TYR A 145 -10.26 -4.40 18.02
C TYR A 145 -11.21 -4.53 19.20
N THR A 146 -12.45 -4.94 18.90
CA THR A 146 -13.52 -5.05 19.89
C THR A 146 -13.46 -6.38 20.63
N PRO A 147 -14.02 -6.50 21.82
CA PRO A 147 -14.18 -7.77 22.52
C PRO A 147 -15.35 -8.61 22.00
N TRP A 148 -16.05 -8.14 20.98
CA TRP A 148 -17.27 -8.78 20.49
C TRP A 148 -16.94 -10.09 19.76
N TYR A 149 -17.65 -11.12 20.15
CA TYR A 149 -17.61 -12.43 19.53
C TYR A 149 -19.05 -12.91 19.29
N ILE A 150 -19.50 -12.83 18.04
CA ILE A 150 -20.89 -13.06 17.66
C ILE A 150 -20.91 -14.08 16.53
N PHE A 151 -21.56 -15.22 16.73
CA PHE A 151 -21.66 -16.33 15.74
C PHE A 151 -20.31 -16.74 15.14
N GLY A 152 -19.24 -16.79 15.94
CA GLY A 152 -17.92 -17.13 15.47
C GLY A 152 -17.14 -15.97 14.82
N PHE A 153 -17.76 -14.79 14.68
CA PHE A 153 -17.11 -13.60 14.13
C PHE A 153 -16.50 -12.73 15.24
N ARG A 154 -15.28 -12.27 14.96
CA ARG A 154 -14.58 -11.21 15.70
C ARG A 154 -14.62 -9.94 14.88
N PHE A 155 -14.67 -8.80 15.53
CA PHE A 155 -14.86 -7.50 14.88
C PHE A 155 -13.75 -6.53 15.26
N ALA A 156 -13.29 -5.75 14.28
CA ALA A 156 -12.56 -4.52 14.51
C ALA A 156 -13.23 -3.40 13.72
N VAL A 157 -13.45 -2.28 14.36
CA VAL A 157 -13.90 -1.06 13.70
C VAL A 157 -12.71 -0.15 13.45
N PHE A 158 -12.71 0.58 12.36
CA PHE A 158 -11.63 1.51 12.05
C PHE A 158 -12.13 2.76 11.35
N GLY A 159 -11.45 3.85 11.64
CA GLY A 159 -11.56 5.07 10.88
C GLY A 159 -10.31 5.26 10.02
N PHE A 160 -10.44 5.89 8.87
CA PHE A 160 -9.32 6.17 7.97
C PHE A 160 -9.43 7.54 7.32
N VAL A 161 -8.28 8.08 6.99
CA VAL A 161 -8.10 9.24 6.11
C VAL A 161 -7.09 8.85 5.07
N SER A 162 -7.43 9.03 3.80
CA SER A 162 -6.52 8.81 2.67
C SER A 162 -6.40 10.08 1.84
N SER A 163 -5.20 10.38 1.40
CA SER A 163 -4.92 11.52 0.53
C SER A 163 -3.99 11.08 -0.60
N GLY A 164 -4.28 11.47 -1.81
CA GLY A 164 -3.48 11.17 -2.97
C GLY A 164 -3.30 12.38 -3.86
N MET A 165 -2.13 12.47 -4.47
CA MET A 165 -1.79 13.50 -5.45
C MET A 165 -1.28 12.85 -6.71
N LEU A 166 -1.75 13.31 -7.85
CA LEU A 166 -1.29 12.93 -9.17
C LEU A 166 -0.81 14.15 -9.92
N ALA A 167 0.34 14.06 -10.55
CA ALA A 167 0.89 15.13 -11.36
C ALA A 167 1.42 14.59 -12.69
N MET A 168 1.39 15.44 -13.70
CA MET A 168 2.14 15.21 -14.95
C MET A 168 3.61 15.58 -14.75
N LYS A 169 4.52 14.95 -15.49
CA LYS A 169 5.98 15.13 -15.36
C LYS A 169 6.46 16.59 -15.38
N SER A 170 5.70 17.47 -15.98
CA SER A 170 6.02 18.92 -16.04
C SER A 170 5.68 19.69 -14.75
N THR A 171 4.97 19.06 -13.82
CA THR A 171 4.45 19.71 -12.61
C THR A 171 4.92 18.92 -11.40
N PRO A 172 5.50 19.57 -10.36
CA PRO A 172 5.85 18.88 -9.11
C PRO A 172 4.62 18.20 -8.49
N VAL A 173 4.77 17.00 -7.94
CA VAL A 173 3.65 16.20 -7.40
C VAL A 173 2.78 16.96 -6.40
N PHE A 174 3.36 17.86 -5.59
CA PHE A 174 2.64 18.70 -4.62
C PHE A 174 1.76 19.79 -5.24
N LYS A 175 1.86 20.02 -6.54
CA LYS A 175 1.01 20.95 -7.31
C LYS A 175 0.05 20.20 -8.23
N GLY A 176 0.01 18.88 -8.14
CA GLY A 176 -0.90 18.03 -8.91
C GLY A 176 -2.32 18.00 -8.36
N ASP A 177 -3.15 17.21 -8.98
CA ASP A 177 -4.55 17.01 -8.57
C ASP A 177 -4.61 16.27 -7.25
N LEU A 178 -5.25 16.88 -6.26
CA LEU A 178 -5.44 16.34 -4.93
C LEU A 178 -6.80 15.64 -4.83
N ILE A 179 -6.78 14.42 -4.30
CA ILE A 179 -7.96 13.72 -3.86
C ILE A 179 -7.82 13.35 -2.38
N THR A 180 -8.89 13.50 -1.61
CA THR A 180 -8.92 13.16 -0.19
C THR A 180 -10.19 12.38 0.13
N SER A 181 -10.07 11.36 0.95
CA SER A 181 -11.20 10.61 1.50
C SER A 181 -11.09 10.46 3.00
N VAL A 182 -12.23 10.45 3.66
CA VAL A 182 -12.38 10.11 5.08
C VAL A 182 -13.47 9.07 5.20
N GLY A 183 -13.26 8.07 6.05
CA GLY A 183 -14.24 7.00 6.13
C GLY A 183 -14.14 6.15 7.40
N LEU A 184 -15.09 5.23 7.48
CA LEU A 184 -15.18 4.23 8.51
C LEU A 184 -15.24 2.85 7.87
N GLY A 185 -14.85 1.84 8.63
CA GLY A 185 -14.95 0.46 8.17
C GLY A 185 -15.07 -0.53 9.32
N VAL A 186 -15.49 -1.71 8.96
CA VAL A 186 -15.54 -2.87 9.85
C VAL A 186 -14.72 -3.97 9.21
N TYR A 187 -13.81 -4.50 9.98
CA TYR A 187 -13.03 -5.67 9.64
C TYR A 187 -13.53 -6.85 10.47
N THR A 188 -13.80 -7.98 9.82
CA THR A 188 -14.30 -9.17 10.48
C THR A 188 -13.45 -10.38 10.13
N GLN A 189 -13.33 -11.29 11.09
CA GLN A 189 -12.72 -12.60 10.92
C GLN A 189 -13.61 -13.66 11.56
N ASN A 190 -13.85 -14.76 10.87
CA ASN A 190 -14.52 -15.92 11.42
C ASN A 190 -13.50 -17.04 11.63
N ASP A 191 -13.54 -17.65 12.81
CA ASP A 191 -12.60 -18.73 13.16
C ASP A 191 -12.98 -20.10 12.53
N PHE A 192 -14.18 -20.23 11.96
CA PHE A 192 -14.75 -21.49 11.45
C PHE A 192 -14.93 -21.52 9.92
N LEU A 193 -14.94 -20.34 9.28
CA LEU A 193 -15.12 -20.28 7.83
C LEU A 193 -13.80 -20.40 7.08
N ALA A 194 -13.87 -20.95 5.87
CA ALA A 194 -12.74 -21.01 4.95
C ALA A 194 -12.26 -19.62 4.49
N PHE A 195 -13.10 -18.59 4.65
CA PHE A 195 -12.74 -17.20 4.40
C PHE A 195 -12.06 -16.62 5.63
N ASP A 196 -10.79 -16.29 5.51
CA ASP A 196 -10.00 -15.82 6.64
C ASP A 196 -10.54 -14.50 7.23
N SER A 197 -10.93 -13.57 6.37
CA SER A 197 -11.38 -12.24 6.81
C SER A 197 -11.97 -11.44 5.67
N PHE A 198 -12.86 -10.52 6.00
CA PHE A 198 -13.34 -9.49 5.07
C PHE A 198 -13.51 -8.15 5.76
N GLN A 199 -13.46 -7.09 4.97
CA GLN A 199 -13.69 -5.73 5.43
C GLN A 199 -14.72 -5.02 4.55
N VAL A 200 -15.54 -4.22 5.21
CA VAL A 200 -16.44 -3.26 4.57
C VAL A 200 -15.92 -1.88 4.89
N ARG A 201 -15.79 -1.03 3.87
CA ARG A 201 -15.36 0.37 4.01
C ARG A 201 -16.42 1.27 3.40
N VAL A 202 -16.69 2.38 4.08
CA VAL A 202 -17.52 3.49 3.56
C VAL A 202 -16.66 4.73 3.61
N ALA A 203 -16.56 5.44 2.50
CA ALA A 203 -15.76 6.64 2.36
C ALA A 203 -16.61 7.81 1.88
N TYR A 204 -16.28 8.99 2.38
CA TYR A 204 -16.72 10.28 1.88
C TYR A 204 -15.52 11.03 1.29
N PHE A 205 -15.71 11.65 0.14
CA PHE A 205 -14.70 12.40 -0.56
C PHE A 205 -15.00 13.90 -0.49
N PRO A 206 -14.39 14.64 0.45
CA PRO A 206 -14.58 16.08 0.55
C PRO A 206 -13.95 16.85 -0.61
N VAL A 207 -12.91 16.29 -1.21
CA VAL A 207 -12.22 16.84 -2.39
C VAL A 207 -12.15 15.75 -3.45
N THR A 208 -12.90 15.96 -4.53
CA THR A 208 -12.85 15.10 -5.72
C THR A 208 -12.66 15.96 -6.95
N PRO A 209 -11.81 15.56 -7.89
CA PRO A 209 -11.88 16.10 -9.24
C PRO A 209 -13.21 15.69 -9.90
N GLY A 210 -13.71 16.53 -10.82
CA GLY A 210 -15.06 16.43 -11.36
C GLY A 210 -15.45 15.06 -11.90
N GLY A 211 -16.69 14.64 -11.63
CA GLY A 211 -17.31 13.42 -12.19
C GLY A 211 -17.28 12.19 -11.30
N VAL A 212 -16.68 12.26 -10.10
CA VAL A 212 -16.64 11.15 -9.14
C VAL A 212 -17.68 11.34 -8.05
N SER A 213 -18.34 10.24 -7.63
CA SER A 213 -19.27 10.25 -6.51
C SER A 213 -18.60 10.71 -5.22
N SER A 214 -19.28 11.54 -4.44
CA SER A 214 -18.80 11.98 -3.12
C SER A 214 -18.82 10.86 -2.08
N PHE A 215 -19.38 9.69 -2.36
CA PHE A 215 -19.44 8.53 -1.48
C PHE A 215 -19.01 7.28 -2.20
N GLY A 216 -18.26 6.42 -1.48
CA GLY A 216 -17.85 5.11 -1.95
C GLY A 216 -18.07 4.02 -0.91
N ILE A 217 -18.37 2.81 -1.38
CA ILE A 217 -18.48 1.61 -0.55
C ILE A 217 -17.64 0.53 -1.20
N SER A 218 -16.84 -0.17 -0.41
CA SER A 218 -16.02 -1.29 -0.87
C SER A 218 -16.14 -2.47 0.08
N LEU A 219 -16.14 -3.67 -0.50
CA LEU A 219 -16.04 -4.94 0.20
C LEU A 219 -14.79 -5.65 -0.32
N SER A 220 -13.86 -5.97 0.56
CA SER A 220 -12.62 -6.65 0.18
C SER A 220 -12.19 -7.68 1.21
N SER A 221 -11.44 -8.68 0.76
CA SER A 221 -10.79 -9.67 1.63
C SER A 221 -9.34 -9.29 2.00
N ILE A 222 -8.89 -8.09 1.59
CA ILE A 222 -7.50 -7.66 1.77
C ILE A 222 -7.33 -7.08 3.16
N GLY A 223 -6.35 -7.60 3.91
CA GLY A 223 -5.96 -7.06 5.21
C GLY A 223 -5.28 -5.68 5.11
N PHE A 224 -5.17 -4.98 6.24
CA PHE A 224 -4.61 -3.62 6.35
C PHE A 224 -3.18 -3.44 5.81
N LEU A 225 -2.39 -4.51 5.73
CA LEU A 225 -1.04 -4.49 5.17
C LEU A 225 -0.92 -5.52 4.05
N ASN A 226 -0.68 -5.06 2.83
CA ASN A 226 0.00 -5.89 1.85
C ASN A 226 1.44 -6.04 2.31
N GLN A 227 1.83 -7.24 2.72
CA GLN A 227 3.21 -7.50 3.13
C GLN A 227 4.11 -7.38 1.91
N ALA A 228 5.16 -6.58 2.02
CA ALA A 228 6.28 -6.68 1.10
C ALA A 228 6.76 -8.14 1.09
N ASN A 229 6.84 -8.73 -0.10
CA ASN A 229 7.26 -10.12 -0.25
C ASN A 229 8.78 -10.23 -0.06
N PHE A 230 9.24 -10.38 1.18
CA PHE A 230 10.63 -10.74 1.49
C PHE A 230 11.05 -12.10 0.90
N LEU A 231 10.11 -12.83 0.34
CA LEU A 231 10.33 -14.16 -0.24
C LEU A 231 10.35 -14.15 -1.78
N ASN A 232 10.37 -12.99 -2.41
CA ASN A 232 10.39 -12.92 -3.86
C ASN A 232 11.76 -13.40 -4.36
N THR A 233 11.84 -14.67 -4.69
CA THR A 233 13.06 -15.32 -5.16
C THR A 233 13.22 -15.23 -6.68
N LYS A 234 12.17 -14.79 -7.38
CA LYS A 234 12.20 -14.66 -8.85
C LYS A 234 12.62 -13.23 -9.22
N PRO A 235 13.66 -13.08 -10.07
CA PRO A 235 13.99 -11.78 -10.65
C PRO A 235 12.79 -11.25 -11.42
N SER A 236 12.41 -10.02 -11.16
CA SER A 236 11.33 -9.31 -11.86
C SER A 236 11.76 -7.87 -12.15
N THR A 237 11.17 -7.29 -13.17
CA THR A 237 11.30 -5.86 -13.44
C THR A 237 10.45 -5.09 -12.42
N VAL A 238 10.89 -3.87 -12.09
CA VAL A 238 10.11 -2.95 -11.23
C VAL A 238 8.92 -2.45 -12.03
N GLU A 239 7.72 -2.67 -11.50
CA GLU A 239 6.48 -2.32 -12.17
C GLU A 239 6.11 -0.84 -11.94
N TYR A 240 5.66 -0.18 -13.01
CA TYR A 240 5.10 1.17 -12.99
C TYR A 240 3.58 1.08 -12.89
N ARG A 241 3.08 1.04 -11.64
CA ARG A 241 1.64 0.93 -11.35
C ARG A 241 1.25 1.60 -10.04
#